data_54dfb1b43ca9456c7012e7936483d8ee
#
_entry.id   54dfb1b43ca9456c7012e7936483d8ee
#
_cell.length_a   1.000
_cell.length_b   1.000
_cell.length_c   1.000
_cell.angle_alpha   90.00
_cell.angle_beta   90.00
_cell.angle_gamma   90.00
#
_symmetry.space_group_name_H-M   'P 1'
#
loop_
_entity.id
_entity.type
_entity.pdbx_description
1 polymer ?
#
loop_
_entity_poly.entity_id
_entity_poly.type
_entity_poly.pdbx_seq_one_letter_code
_entity_poly.pdbx_strand_id
1 'polypeptide(L)' 'MPRTIFTPRHEALREFIKAKRKSAKLTQAQLAKKVGLYQSFVADFERGERRLDAVQFLDFAEALGFDPGAAIRKIGAP' A
#
# COMPACT_ATOMS: atom_id res chain seq x y z
N MET A 1 22.93 -4.54 5.12
CA MET A 1 22.50 -3.17 4.86
C MET A 1 21.09 -2.94 5.38
N PRO A 2 20.90 -2.04 6.30
CA PRO A 2 19.57 -1.78 6.83
C PRO A 2 18.64 -1.23 5.74
N ARG A 3 17.42 -1.60 5.82
CA ARG A 3 16.41 -1.12 4.92
C ARG A 3 15.75 0.10 5.53
N THR A 4 15.87 1.25 4.89
CA THR A 4 15.17 2.44 5.35
C THR A 4 13.68 2.29 5.20
N ILE A 5 13.23 1.29 4.44
CA ILE A 5 11.81 1.03 4.25
C ILE A 5 11.18 0.35 5.45
N PHE A 6 11.99 -0.16 6.40
CA PHE A 6 11.45 -0.80 7.60
C PHE A 6 11.32 0.23 8.72
N THR A 7 10.49 1.24 8.49
CA THR A 7 10.19 2.24 9.50
C THR A 7 8.78 2.01 10.03
N PRO A 8 8.48 2.49 11.25
CA PRO A 8 7.12 2.35 11.78
C PRO A 8 6.07 2.99 10.87
N ARG A 9 6.41 4.12 10.25
CA ARG A 9 5.47 4.80 9.37
C ARG A 9 5.21 3.98 8.11
N HIS A 10 6.26 3.35 7.56
CA HIS A 10 6.08 2.50 6.40
C HIS A 10 5.29 1.24 6.76
N GLU A 11 5.54 0.69 7.95
CA GLU A 11 4.76 -0.45 8.41
C GLU A 11 3.29 -0.09 8.54
N ALA A 12 2.99 1.09 9.07
CA ALA A 12 1.60 1.55 9.19
C ALA A 12 0.95 1.64 7.81
N LEU A 13 1.68 2.14 6.81
CA LEU A 13 1.18 2.23 5.45
C LEU A 13 0.90 0.83 4.89
N ARG A 14 1.83 -0.09 5.05
CA ARG A 14 1.64 -1.45 4.55
C ARG A 14 0.42 -2.12 5.16
N GLU A 15 0.28 -2.01 6.48
CA GLU A 15 -0.84 -2.64 7.16
C GLU A 15 -2.17 -2.01 6.74
N PHE A 16 -2.18 -0.69 6.55
CA PHE A 16 -3.38 0.00 6.11
C PHE A 16 -3.81 -0.50 4.72
N ILE A 17 -2.88 -0.54 3.77
CA ILE A 17 -3.17 -0.96 2.40
C ILE A 17 -3.60 -2.43 2.37
N LYS A 18 -2.89 -3.28 3.11
CA LYS A 18 -3.20 -4.71 3.15
C LYS A 18 -4.59 -4.94 3.72
N ALA A 19 -4.96 -4.20 4.77
CA ALA A 19 -6.28 -4.32 5.37
C ALA A 19 -7.36 -3.89 4.37
N LYS A 20 -7.12 -2.80 3.64
CA LYS A 20 -8.07 -2.33 2.64
C LYS A 20 -8.22 -3.35 1.51
N ARG A 21 -7.11 -3.97 1.10
CA ARG A 21 -7.17 -5.00 0.06
C ARG A 21 -8.03 -6.18 0.52
N LYS A 22 -7.79 -6.65 1.75
CA LYS A 22 -8.55 -7.78 2.27
C LYS A 22 -10.02 -7.45 2.47
N SER A 23 -10.32 -6.22 2.93
CA SER A 23 -11.71 -5.78 3.06
C SER A 23 -12.41 -5.75 1.71
N ALA A 24 -11.68 -5.42 0.65
CA ALA A 24 -12.24 -5.42 -0.70
C ALA A 24 -12.30 -6.82 -1.30
N LYS A 25 -11.81 -7.83 -0.57
CA LYS A 25 -11.79 -9.22 -1.01
C LYS A 25 -10.99 -9.42 -2.28
N LEU A 26 -9.88 -8.69 -2.38
CA LEU A 26 -8.97 -8.79 -3.53
C LEU A 26 -7.73 -9.57 -3.13
N THR A 27 -7.28 -10.44 -4.04
CA THR A 27 -5.96 -11.05 -3.91
C THR A 27 -4.91 -10.02 -4.31
N GLN A 28 -3.63 -10.32 -3.99
CA GLN A 28 -2.54 -9.47 -4.43
C GLN A 28 -2.52 -9.33 -5.96
N ALA A 29 -2.77 -10.44 -6.65
CA ALA A 29 -2.79 -10.42 -8.12
C ALA A 29 -3.93 -9.55 -8.66
N GLN A 30 -5.10 -9.62 -8.04
CA GLN A 30 -6.24 -8.83 -8.48
C GLN A 30 -5.99 -7.34 -8.25
N LEU A 31 -5.42 -6.98 -7.10
CA LEU A 31 -5.08 -5.59 -6.85
C LEU A 31 -4.03 -5.09 -7.82
N ALA A 32 -2.99 -5.91 -8.06
CA ALA A 32 -1.93 -5.53 -8.99
C ALA A 32 -2.52 -5.24 -10.38
N LYS A 33 -3.43 -6.08 -10.83
CA LYS A 33 -4.08 -5.86 -12.13
C LYS A 33 -4.83 -4.54 -12.16
N LYS A 34 -5.54 -4.21 -11.08
CA LYS A 34 -6.30 -2.96 -11.01
C LYS A 34 -5.42 -1.73 -11.10
N VAL A 35 -4.23 -1.80 -10.52
CA VAL A 35 -3.33 -0.63 -10.50
C VAL A 35 -2.26 -0.70 -11.59
N GLY A 36 -2.32 -1.70 -12.47
CA GLY A 36 -1.39 -1.79 -13.60
C GLY A 36 0.01 -2.22 -13.21
N LEU A 37 0.15 -3.00 -12.16
CA LEU A 37 1.43 -3.48 -11.67
C LEU A 37 1.44 -5.01 -11.68
N TYR A 38 2.60 -5.60 -11.39
CA TYR A 38 2.73 -7.04 -11.26
C TYR A 38 2.38 -7.49 -9.85
N GLN A 39 1.92 -8.72 -9.71
CA GLN A 39 1.59 -9.29 -8.41
C GLN A 39 2.82 -9.24 -7.48
N SER A 40 4.02 -9.47 -8.03
CA SER A 40 5.24 -9.41 -7.23
C SER A 40 5.48 -8.03 -6.62
N PHE A 41 5.05 -6.97 -7.30
CA PHE A 41 5.16 -5.63 -6.73
C PHE A 41 4.31 -5.51 -5.46
N VAL A 42 3.06 -5.97 -5.52
CA VAL A 42 2.17 -5.90 -4.37
C VAL A 42 2.69 -6.78 -3.23
N ALA A 43 3.17 -7.98 -3.56
CA ALA A 43 3.73 -8.87 -2.56
C ALA A 43 4.95 -8.25 -1.87
N ASP A 44 5.86 -7.66 -2.64
CA ASP A 44 7.05 -7.02 -2.08
C ASP A 44 6.68 -5.81 -1.21
N PHE A 45 5.70 -5.03 -1.65
CA PHE A 45 5.24 -3.91 -0.85
C PHE A 45 4.67 -4.39 0.48
N GLU A 46 3.85 -5.43 0.46
CA GLU A 46 3.23 -5.92 1.69
C GLU A 46 4.25 -6.55 2.64
N ARG A 47 5.36 -7.07 2.10
CA ARG A 47 6.44 -7.59 2.94
C ARG A 47 7.36 -6.49 3.47
N GLY A 48 7.19 -5.26 3.03
CA GLY A 48 8.03 -4.16 3.47
C GLY A 48 9.29 -4.01 2.65
N GLU A 49 9.36 -4.63 1.48
CA GLU A 49 10.58 -4.61 0.65
C GLU A 49 10.48 -3.63 -0.50
N ARG A 50 9.41 -2.85 -0.55
CA ARG A 50 9.21 -1.91 -1.63
C ARG A 50 8.35 -0.76 -1.15
N ARG A 51 8.66 0.44 -1.63
CA ARG A 51 7.88 1.62 -1.31
C ARG A 51 6.90 1.93 -2.45
N LEU A 52 5.90 2.72 -2.13
CA LEU A 52 5.01 3.31 -3.13
C LEU A 52 5.42 4.76 -3.31
N ASP A 53 5.45 5.23 -4.56
CA ASP A 53 5.53 6.66 -4.77
C ASP A 53 4.13 7.28 -4.63
N ALA A 54 4.06 8.61 -4.70
CA ALA A 54 2.80 9.31 -4.48
C ALA A 54 1.75 8.94 -5.53
N VAL A 55 2.17 8.76 -6.78
CA VAL A 55 1.25 8.41 -7.85
C VAL A 55 0.70 7.02 -7.64
N GLN A 56 1.58 6.08 -7.30
CA GLN A 56 1.14 4.71 -7.03
C GLN A 56 0.19 4.67 -5.83
N PHE A 57 0.45 5.47 -4.81
CA PHE A 57 -0.43 5.54 -3.66
C PHE A 57 -1.83 6.01 -4.06
N LEU A 58 -1.90 7.01 -4.93
CA LEU A 58 -3.19 7.49 -5.42
C LEU A 58 -3.90 6.42 -6.24
N ASP A 59 -3.17 5.67 -7.05
CA ASP A 59 -3.75 4.57 -7.81
C ASP A 59 -4.32 3.50 -6.90
N PHE A 60 -3.60 3.18 -5.82
CA PHE A 60 -4.08 2.23 -4.83
C PHE A 60 -5.33 2.75 -4.13
N ALA A 61 -5.34 4.05 -3.80
CA ALA A 61 -6.50 4.65 -3.14
C ALA A 61 -7.75 4.54 -4.01
N GLU A 62 -7.59 4.79 -5.30
CA GLU A 62 -8.69 4.69 -6.25
C GLU A 62 -9.16 3.25 -6.38
N ALA A 63 -8.23 2.31 -6.52
CA ALA A 63 -8.57 0.91 -6.68
C ALA A 63 -9.25 0.33 -5.45
N LEU A 64 -8.87 0.79 -4.27
CA LEU A 64 -9.37 0.25 -3.00
C LEU A 64 -10.48 1.10 -2.39
N GLY A 65 -10.75 2.26 -2.97
CA GLY A 65 -11.90 3.08 -2.55
C GLY A 65 -11.70 3.83 -1.25
N PHE A 66 -10.47 4.28 -0.94
CA PHE A 66 -10.28 5.08 0.26
C PHE A 66 -9.81 6.49 -0.09
N ASP A 67 -10.00 7.42 0.86
CA ASP A 67 -9.59 8.81 0.69
C ASP A 67 -8.10 8.92 0.98
N PRO A 68 -7.27 9.23 -0.03
CA PRO A 68 -5.83 9.27 0.16
C PRO A 68 -5.38 10.36 1.14
N GLY A 69 -6.08 11.49 1.16
CA GLY A 69 -5.73 12.58 2.09
C GLY A 69 -5.94 12.17 3.53
N ALA A 70 -7.09 11.56 3.82
CA ALA A 70 -7.38 11.09 5.16
C ALA A 70 -6.41 9.99 5.59
N ALA A 71 -6.06 9.10 4.66
CA ALA A 71 -5.14 8.02 4.95
C ALA A 71 -3.75 8.55 5.29
N ILE A 72 -3.26 9.52 4.52
CA ILE A 72 -1.95 10.11 4.75
C ILE A 72 -1.91 10.81 6.10
N ARG A 73 -2.97 11.53 6.47
CA ARG A 73 -3.01 12.20 7.77
C ARG A 73 -2.99 11.19 8.92
N LYS A 74 -3.70 10.08 8.75
CA LYS A 74 -3.74 9.04 9.77
C LYS A 74 -2.38 8.36 9.93
N ILE A 75 -1.75 8.00 8.82
CA ILE A 75 -0.46 7.31 8.83
C ILE A 75 0.63 8.25 9.33
N GLY A 76 0.55 9.53 8.99
CA GLY A 76 1.54 10.51 9.40
C GLY A 76 1.40 11.01 10.81
N ALA A 77 0.32 10.67 11.51
CA ALA A 77 0.11 11.15 12.88
C ALA A 77 1.17 10.56 13.83
N PRO A 78 1.60 11.35 14.83
CA PRO A 78 2.58 10.86 15.80
C PRO A 78 2.00 9.73 16.66
#